data_fecbbdf3678f88bd01e0bad000a0fec5
#
_entry.id   fecbbdf3678f88bd01e0bad000a0fec5
#
_cell.length_a   1.000
_cell.length_b   1.000
_cell.length_c   1.000
_cell.angle_alpha   90.00
_cell.angle_beta   90.00
_cell.angle_gamma   90.00
#
_symmetry.space_group_name_H-M   'P 1'
#
loop_
_entity.id
_entity.type
_entity.pdbx_description
1 polymer ?
#
loop_
_entity_poly.entity_id
_entity_poly.type
_entity_poly.pdbx_seq_one_letter_code
_entity_poly.pdbx_strand_id
1 'polypeptide(L)'
;MQEEKRLPLPPFTEETAKQKVRMAENGWNGKNPQKIAMAYSADSKWRNRNLFIEGREEIAQFLEAKYAKELEYRLCKELWAFTANKIAVRFAYEWHDASGQWWRSYGNENWEFDENGLMKVRFASINDLAIDESDRKLTWEGAMRPDAFACLSEMGL
;
A
#
# COMPACT_ATOMS: atom_id res chain seq x y z
N MET A 1 -24.56 8.96 16.29
CA MET A 1 -23.68 8.75 15.13
C MET A 1 -23.08 7.35 15.20
N GLN A 2 -23.09 6.65 14.08
CA GLN A 2 -22.41 5.36 14.01
C GLN A 2 -20.91 5.59 13.87
N GLU A 3 -20.10 4.88 14.64
CA GLU A 3 -18.67 4.90 14.46
C GLU A 3 -18.32 4.25 13.11
N GLU A 4 -17.37 4.84 12.41
CA GLU A 4 -16.87 4.30 11.15
C GLU A 4 -16.12 3.00 11.40
N LYS A 5 -16.53 1.95 10.72
CA LYS A 5 -15.88 0.62 10.80
C LYS A 5 -15.42 0.16 9.43
N ARG A 6 -14.25 -0.46 9.40
CA ARG A 6 -13.70 -1.03 8.19
C ARG A 6 -13.28 -2.48 8.43
N LEU A 7 -14.15 -3.39 8.01
CA LEU A 7 -13.95 -4.83 8.17
C LEU A 7 -12.80 -5.32 7.30
N PRO A 8 -12.09 -6.39 7.70
CA PRO A 8 -12.23 -7.12 8.97
C PRO A 8 -11.64 -6.33 10.15
N LEU A 9 -12.17 -6.61 11.35
CA LEU A 9 -11.71 -5.95 12.58
C LEU A 9 -10.61 -6.78 13.25
N PRO A 10 -9.69 -6.12 14.02
CA PRO A 10 -8.78 -6.87 14.86
C PRO A 10 -9.51 -7.55 16.02
N PRO A 11 -8.95 -8.62 16.65
CA PRO A 11 -7.67 -9.22 16.33
C PRO A 11 -7.71 -10.02 15.02
N PHE A 12 -6.64 -9.95 14.26
CA PHE A 12 -6.57 -10.60 12.95
C PHE A 12 -6.21 -12.08 13.06
N THR A 13 -6.72 -12.86 12.10
CA THR A 13 -6.27 -14.21 11.76
C THR A 13 -5.41 -14.13 10.52
N GLU A 14 -4.78 -15.24 10.12
CA GLU A 14 -4.03 -15.28 8.86
C GLU A 14 -4.93 -14.86 7.69
N GLU A 15 -6.14 -15.41 7.63
CA GLU A 15 -7.10 -15.09 6.56
C GLU A 15 -7.47 -13.61 6.55
N THR A 16 -7.84 -13.04 7.70
CA THR A 16 -8.26 -11.63 7.76
C THR A 16 -7.10 -10.66 7.60
N ALA A 17 -5.88 -11.03 8.04
CA ALA A 17 -4.69 -10.24 7.76
C ALA A 17 -4.40 -10.20 6.26
N LYS A 18 -4.48 -11.33 5.56
CA LYS A 18 -4.34 -11.39 4.09
C LYS A 18 -5.39 -10.54 3.39
N GLN A 19 -6.61 -10.54 3.91
CA GLN A 19 -7.71 -9.74 3.39
C GLN A 19 -7.40 -8.24 3.50
N LYS A 20 -6.90 -7.78 4.66
CA LYS A 20 -6.45 -6.39 4.85
C LYS A 20 -5.34 -6.02 3.88
N VAL A 21 -4.37 -6.89 3.68
CA VAL A 21 -3.25 -6.65 2.75
C VAL A 21 -3.77 -6.48 1.33
N ARG A 22 -4.67 -7.35 0.88
CA ARG A 22 -5.26 -7.26 -0.47
C ARG A 22 -6.11 -6.00 -0.64
N MET A 23 -6.88 -5.62 0.37
CA MET A 23 -7.68 -4.39 0.35
C MET A 23 -6.77 -3.16 0.20
N ALA A 24 -5.65 -3.11 0.90
CA ALA A 24 -4.69 -2.02 0.80
C ALA A 24 -4.05 -1.97 -0.60
N GLU A 25 -3.61 -3.11 -1.13
CA GLU A 25 -3.08 -3.21 -2.49
C GLU A 25 -4.10 -2.67 -3.51
N ASN A 26 -5.32 -3.15 -3.45
CA ASN A 26 -6.38 -2.72 -4.36
C ASN A 26 -6.69 -1.23 -4.23
N GLY A 27 -6.76 -0.72 -3.00
CA GLY A 27 -7.00 0.70 -2.75
C GLY A 27 -5.94 1.59 -3.38
N TRP A 28 -4.67 1.28 -3.14
CA TRP A 28 -3.56 2.06 -3.69
C TRP A 28 -3.44 1.93 -5.21
N ASN A 29 -3.71 0.76 -5.78
CA ASN A 29 -3.77 0.58 -7.23
C ASN A 29 -4.92 1.37 -7.87
N GLY A 30 -5.97 1.67 -7.11
CA GLY A 30 -7.09 2.49 -7.56
C GLY A 30 -6.73 3.97 -7.72
N LYS A 31 -5.68 4.45 -7.09
CA LYS A 31 -5.09 5.78 -7.24
C LYS A 31 -6.05 6.94 -6.95
N ASN A 32 -6.98 6.76 -6.02
CA ASN A 32 -7.89 7.81 -5.58
C ASN A 32 -7.50 8.25 -4.16
N PRO A 33 -6.79 9.40 -4.01
CA PRO A 33 -6.27 9.84 -2.70
C PRO A 33 -7.32 9.95 -1.61
N GLN A 34 -8.48 10.53 -1.90
CA GLN A 34 -9.54 10.72 -0.91
C GLN A 34 -10.13 9.39 -0.46
N LYS A 35 -10.32 8.45 -1.38
CA LYS A 35 -10.83 7.12 -1.09
C LYS A 35 -9.81 6.31 -0.27
N ILE A 36 -8.54 6.37 -0.63
CA ILE A 36 -7.45 5.69 0.10
C ILE A 36 -7.38 6.23 1.53
N ALA A 37 -7.44 7.54 1.70
CA ALA A 37 -7.35 8.18 3.02
C ALA A 37 -8.41 7.68 4.01
N MET A 38 -9.56 7.24 3.53
CA MET A 38 -10.65 6.72 4.37
C MET A 38 -10.33 5.37 5.02
N ALA A 39 -9.30 4.67 4.58
CA ALA A 39 -8.83 3.43 5.22
C ALA A 39 -8.03 3.70 6.51
N TYR A 40 -7.66 4.95 6.74
CA TYR A 40 -6.84 5.37 7.87
C TYR A 40 -7.69 6.13 8.88
N SER A 41 -7.33 6.02 10.17
CA SER A 41 -8.05 6.78 11.20
C SER A 41 -7.85 8.28 11.01
N ALA A 42 -8.78 9.09 11.54
CA ALA A 42 -8.72 10.54 11.40
C ALA A 42 -7.42 11.15 11.96
N ASP A 43 -6.83 10.50 12.96
CA ASP A 43 -5.59 10.89 13.61
C ASP A 43 -4.40 9.99 13.24
N SER A 44 -4.51 9.25 12.13
CA SER A 44 -3.48 8.31 11.69
C SER A 44 -2.11 8.96 11.55
N LYS A 45 -1.08 8.25 11.98
CA LYS A 45 0.30 8.72 11.92
C LYS A 45 1.13 7.82 11.02
N TRP A 46 1.84 8.44 10.09
CA TRP A 46 2.71 7.77 9.13
C TRP A 46 4.15 8.25 9.26
N ARG A 47 5.06 7.33 9.03
CA ARG A 47 6.38 7.66 8.49
C ARG A 47 6.48 6.94 7.15
N ASN A 48 6.64 7.72 6.08
CA ASN A 48 6.88 7.20 4.74
C ASN A 48 8.27 7.61 4.29
N ARG A 49 9.19 6.67 4.16
CA ARG A 49 10.61 6.97 3.98
C ARG A 49 11.11 7.83 5.16
N ASN A 50 11.42 9.09 4.92
CA ASN A 50 11.81 10.06 5.97
C ASN A 50 10.77 11.16 6.20
N LEU A 51 9.56 11.02 5.64
CA LEU A 51 8.47 11.97 5.81
C LEU A 51 7.53 11.52 6.92
N PHE A 52 7.17 12.44 7.80
CA PHE A 52 6.17 12.22 8.83
C PHE A 52 4.87 12.92 8.43
N ILE A 53 3.78 12.16 8.44
CA ILE A 53 2.48 12.59 7.93
C ILE A 53 1.44 12.25 8.97
N GLU A 54 0.52 13.16 9.23
CA GLU A 54 -0.54 12.98 10.23
C GLU A 54 -1.89 13.41 9.67
N GLY A 55 -2.89 12.53 9.80
CA GLY A 55 -4.27 12.81 9.45
C GLY A 55 -4.59 12.61 7.97
N ARG A 56 -5.89 12.47 7.70
CA ARG A 56 -6.39 12.14 6.36
C ARG A 56 -6.09 13.19 5.29
N GLU A 57 -6.10 14.46 5.68
CA GLU A 57 -5.81 15.55 4.73
C GLU A 57 -4.36 15.47 4.23
N GLU A 58 -3.40 15.32 5.15
CA GLU A 58 -2.00 15.18 4.79
C GLU A 58 -1.74 13.89 4.00
N ILE A 59 -2.42 12.80 4.35
CA ILE A 59 -2.35 11.54 3.61
C ILE A 59 -2.81 11.74 2.17
N ALA A 60 -3.96 12.38 1.97
CA ALA A 60 -4.49 12.65 0.64
C ALA A 60 -3.54 13.53 -0.19
N GLN A 61 -2.98 14.57 0.42
CA GLN A 61 -1.99 15.45 -0.23
C GLN A 61 -0.74 14.69 -0.66
N PHE A 62 -0.23 13.83 0.21
CA PHE A 62 0.91 12.96 -0.11
C PHE A 62 0.61 12.06 -1.31
N LEU A 63 -0.56 11.44 -1.33
CA LEU A 63 -0.98 10.53 -2.40
C LEU A 63 -1.20 11.26 -3.74
N GLU A 64 -1.74 12.47 -3.71
CA GLU A 64 -1.88 13.29 -4.91
C GLU A 64 -0.51 13.56 -5.56
N ALA A 65 0.47 13.96 -4.78
CA ALA A 65 1.82 14.19 -5.24
C ALA A 65 2.48 12.89 -5.77
N LYS A 66 2.27 11.79 -5.06
CA LYS A 66 2.79 10.47 -5.46
C LYS A 66 2.28 10.06 -6.83
N TYR A 67 0.97 10.09 -7.05
CA TYR A 67 0.38 9.64 -8.31
C TYR A 67 0.60 10.61 -9.46
N ALA A 68 0.88 11.88 -9.18
CA ALA A 68 1.31 12.84 -10.20
C ALA A 68 2.72 12.54 -10.71
N LYS A 69 3.58 11.99 -9.85
CA LYS A 69 4.98 11.65 -10.16
C LYS A 69 5.15 10.23 -10.70
N GLU A 70 4.47 9.27 -10.08
CA GLU A 70 4.64 7.84 -10.35
C GLU A 70 3.60 7.38 -11.37
N LEU A 71 3.98 7.46 -12.65
CA LEU A 71 3.08 7.17 -13.76
C LEU A 71 3.01 5.66 -14.02
N GLU A 72 1.85 5.20 -14.46
CA GLU A 72 1.55 3.77 -14.71
C GLU A 72 1.85 2.87 -13.50
N TYR A 73 1.65 3.40 -12.32
CA TYR A 73 1.89 2.74 -11.03
C TYR A 73 1.12 1.42 -10.91
N ARG A 74 1.84 0.36 -10.51
CA ARG A 74 1.27 -0.94 -10.16
C ARG A 74 1.95 -1.50 -8.93
N LEU A 75 1.17 -1.94 -7.98
CA LEU A 75 1.59 -2.37 -6.64
C LEU A 75 1.20 -3.81 -6.39
N CYS A 76 2.12 -4.58 -5.79
CA CYS A 76 1.84 -5.89 -5.23
C CYS A 76 2.29 -5.92 -3.78
N LYS A 77 1.42 -6.40 -2.87
CA LYS A 77 1.70 -6.53 -1.45
C LYS A 77 1.58 -7.99 -1.02
N GLU A 78 2.41 -8.38 -0.05
CA GLU A 78 2.42 -9.72 0.52
C GLU A 78 2.43 -9.64 2.04
N LEU A 79 1.54 -10.41 2.69
CA LEU A 79 1.56 -10.55 4.14
C LEU A 79 2.87 -11.21 4.56
N TRP A 80 3.58 -10.60 5.51
CA TRP A 80 4.79 -11.19 6.09
C TRP A 80 4.51 -11.81 7.45
N ALA A 81 3.86 -11.07 8.35
CA ALA A 81 3.53 -11.52 9.69
C ALA A 81 2.38 -10.68 10.26
N PHE A 82 1.72 -11.19 11.28
CA PHE A 82 0.67 -10.44 11.98
C PHE A 82 0.62 -10.88 13.44
N THR A 83 0.09 -9.99 14.27
CA THR A 83 -0.25 -10.31 15.67
C THR A 83 -1.28 -9.29 16.18
N ALA A 84 -2.33 -9.78 16.86
CA ALA A 84 -3.38 -8.91 17.41
C ALA A 84 -3.90 -7.90 16.38
N ASN A 85 -3.58 -6.59 16.55
CA ASN A 85 -4.01 -5.51 15.66
C ASN A 85 -2.88 -5.00 14.75
N LYS A 86 -1.79 -5.78 14.58
CA LYS A 86 -0.61 -5.38 13.81
C LYS A 86 -0.38 -6.31 12.64
N ILE A 87 0.04 -5.74 11.51
CA ILE A 87 0.37 -6.49 10.29
C ILE A 87 1.68 -5.97 9.72
N ALA A 88 2.60 -6.88 9.42
CA ALA A 88 3.84 -6.59 8.71
C ALA A 88 3.71 -7.04 7.26
N VAL A 89 4.13 -6.20 6.31
CA VAL A 89 3.90 -6.37 4.87
C VAL A 89 5.18 -6.14 4.10
N ARG A 90 5.42 -6.99 3.10
CA ARG A 90 6.38 -6.73 2.04
C ARG A 90 5.63 -6.20 0.83
N PHE A 91 6.24 -5.29 0.08
CA PHE A 91 5.63 -4.83 -1.15
C PHE A 91 6.68 -4.44 -2.19
N ALA A 92 6.26 -4.43 -3.44
CA ALA A 92 7.00 -3.83 -4.53
C ALA A 92 6.01 -3.12 -5.44
N TYR A 93 6.44 -2.01 -6.04
CA TYR A 93 5.66 -1.35 -7.06
C TYR A 93 6.56 -0.88 -8.19
N GLU A 94 5.98 -0.80 -9.38
CA GLU A 94 6.67 -0.32 -10.57
C GLU A 94 5.97 0.91 -11.10
N TRP A 95 6.75 1.84 -11.64
CA TRP A 95 6.27 3.10 -12.15
C TRP A 95 7.33 3.72 -13.05
N HIS A 96 6.94 4.69 -13.86
CA HIS A 96 7.92 5.51 -14.58
C HIS A 96 7.73 6.98 -14.23
N ASP A 97 8.80 7.77 -14.35
CA ASP A 97 8.75 9.20 -14.15
C ASP A 97 8.42 9.93 -15.47
N ALA A 98 8.36 11.26 -15.41
CA ALA A 98 8.03 12.09 -16.57
C ALA A 98 9.07 12.01 -17.71
N SER A 99 10.30 11.57 -17.40
CA SER A 99 11.34 11.36 -18.40
C SER A 99 11.24 10.00 -19.12
N GLY A 100 10.35 9.13 -18.65
CA GLY A 100 10.21 7.76 -19.15
C GLY A 100 11.13 6.75 -18.48
N GLN A 101 11.89 7.15 -17.47
CA GLN A 101 12.69 6.20 -16.68
C GLN A 101 11.79 5.34 -15.81
N TRP A 102 11.91 4.02 -15.96
CA TRP A 102 11.19 3.04 -15.13
C TRP A 102 11.94 2.76 -13.83
N TRP A 103 11.15 2.47 -12.79
CA TRP A 103 11.62 2.19 -11.44
C TRP A 103 10.88 1.00 -10.86
N ARG A 104 11.56 0.20 -10.06
CA ARG A 104 10.94 -0.75 -9.14
C ARG A 104 11.31 -0.34 -7.73
N SER A 105 10.29 -0.11 -6.92
CA SER A 105 10.45 0.29 -5.52
C SER A 105 10.11 -0.89 -4.62
N TYR A 106 11.04 -1.27 -3.77
CA TYR A 106 10.88 -2.35 -2.80
C TYR A 106 10.61 -1.76 -1.43
N GLY A 107 9.62 -2.31 -0.73
CA GLY A 107 9.28 -1.80 0.59
C GLY A 107 8.93 -2.85 1.60
N ASN A 108 9.12 -2.46 2.85
CA ASN A 108 8.61 -3.16 4.02
C ASN A 108 7.83 -2.16 4.84
N GLU A 109 6.65 -2.55 5.31
CA GLU A 109 5.85 -1.66 6.13
C GLU A 109 5.24 -2.38 7.31
N ASN A 110 5.03 -1.62 8.38
CA ASN A 110 4.38 -2.07 9.60
C ASN A 110 3.11 -1.29 9.81
N TRP A 111 2.02 -1.98 10.06
CA TRP A 111 0.70 -1.40 10.27
C TRP A 111 0.19 -1.68 11.67
N GLU A 112 -0.51 -0.72 12.24
CA GLU A 112 -1.30 -0.91 13.46
C GLU A 112 -2.70 -0.36 13.23
N PHE A 113 -3.72 -1.13 13.63
CA PHE A 113 -5.13 -0.78 13.42
C PHE A 113 -5.79 -0.43 14.74
N ASP A 114 -6.80 0.45 14.68
CA ASP A 114 -7.67 0.69 15.81
C ASP A 114 -8.77 -0.39 15.90
N GLU A 115 -9.61 -0.31 16.92
CA GLU A 115 -10.71 -1.27 17.16
C GLU A 115 -11.77 -1.25 16.07
N ASN A 116 -11.84 -0.19 15.29
CA ASN A 116 -12.78 -0.03 14.18
C ASN A 116 -12.21 -0.54 12.85
N GLY A 117 -11.01 -1.09 12.84
CA GLY A 117 -10.37 -1.61 11.64
C GLY A 117 -9.75 -0.56 10.75
N LEU A 118 -9.61 0.67 11.24
CA LEU A 118 -8.91 1.75 10.55
C LEU A 118 -7.43 1.71 10.91
N MET A 119 -6.55 1.93 9.94
CA MET A 119 -5.12 1.94 10.21
C MET A 119 -4.73 3.24 10.90
N LYS A 120 -4.20 3.13 12.12
CA LYS A 120 -3.83 4.31 12.93
C LYS A 120 -2.34 4.61 12.89
N VAL A 121 -1.50 3.64 12.52
CA VAL A 121 -0.05 3.82 12.40
C VAL A 121 0.44 3.07 11.17
N ARG A 122 1.31 3.72 10.40
CA ARG A 122 1.98 3.10 9.26
C ARG A 122 3.43 3.58 9.22
N PHE A 123 4.36 2.63 9.23
CA PHE A 123 5.78 2.88 9.02
C PHE A 123 6.22 2.16 7.75
N ALA A 124 6.69 2.90 6.75
CA ALA A 124 7.11 2.34 5.48
C ALA A 124 8.54 2.75 5.14
N SER A 125 9.40 1.76 4.93
CA SER A 125 10.76 1.92 4.44
C SER A 125 10.83 1.40 3.01
N ILE A 126 11.38 2.21 2.09
CA ILE A 126 11.30 1.96 0.65
C ILE A 126 12.63 2.25 -0.02
N ASN A 127 13.08 1.34 -0.89
CA ASN A 127 14.25 1.49 -1.74
C ASN A 127 13.83 1.52 -3.21
N ASP A 128 14.41 2.43 -3.99
CA ASP A 128 14.13 2.52 -5.42
C ASP A 128 15.27 1.94 -6.25
N LEU A 129 14.91 1.18 -7.28
CA LEU A 129 15.84 0.63 -8.25
C LEU A 129 15.44 1.10 -9.65
N ALA A 130 16.35 1.75 -10.37
CA ALA A 130 16.14 2.07 -11.78
C ALA A 130 16.18 0.80 -12.59
N ILE A 131 15.19 0.58 -13.45
CA ILE A 131 15.09 -0.59 -14.31
C ILE A 131 14.86 -0.18 -15.76
N ASP A 132 15.13 -1.09 -16.68
CA ASP A 132 14.67 -0.94 -18.07
C ASP A 132 13.18 -1.30 -18.16
N GLU A 133 12.47 -0.71 -19.09
CA GLU A 133 11.06 -1.07 -19.34
C GLU A 133 10.88 -2.57 -19.58
N SER A 134 11.84 -3.19 -20.28
CA SER A 134 11.84 -4.64 -20.55
C SER A 134 11.98 -5.51 -19.31
N ASP A 135 12.42 -4.94 -18.19
CA ASP A 135 12.59 -5.66 -16.92
C ASP A 135 11.36 -5.58 -16.02
N ARG A 136 10.28 -4.96 -16.50
CA ARG A 136 9.04 -4.86 -15.73
C ARG A 136 8.46 -6.24 -15.44
N LYS A 137 7.99 -6.43 -14.20
CA LYS A 137 7.36 -7.66 -13.73
C LYS A 137 5.88 -7.49 -13.39
N LEU A 138 5.46 -6.27 -13.04
CA LEU A 138 4.08 -5.96 -12.66
C LEU A 138 3.35 -5.39 -13.89
N THR A 139 2.91 -6.30 -14.78
CA THR A 139 2.48 -5.95 -16.14
C THR A 139 1.02 -6.28 -16.44
N TRP A 140 0.20 -6.54 -15.42
CA TRP A 140 -1.23 -6.81 -15.65
C TRP A 140 -1.92 -5.60 -16.27
N GLU A 141 -3.00 -5.86 -17.01
CA GLU A 141 -3.84 -4.81 -17.58
C GLU A 141 -4.78 -4.23 -16.52
N GLY A 142 -5.04 -2.93 -16.60
CA GLY A 142 -5.91 -2.22 -15.67
C GLY A 142 -5.21 -1.88 -14.35
N ALA A 143 -6.00 -1.36 -13.41
CA ALA A 143 -5.48 -0.88 -12.13
C ALA A 143 -5.22 -2.03 -11.16
N MET A 144 -6.19 -2.92 -10.97
CA MET A 144 -6.13 -3.98 -9.96
C MET A 144 -5.40 -5.21 -10.48
N ARG A 145 -4.53 -5.79 -9.63
CA ARG A 145 -3.87 -7.05 -9.95
C ARG A 145 -4.92 -8.17 -10.00
N PRO A 146 -4.99 -8.96 -11.12
CA PRO A 146 -5.84 -10.13 -11.15
C PRO A 146 -5.43 -11.15 -10.09
N ASP A 147 -6.39 -11.90 -9.54
CA ASP A 147 -6.12 -12.89 -8.50
C ASP A 147 -5.12 -13.97 -8.95
N ALA A 148 -5.16 -14.34 -10.22
CA ALA A 148 -4.25 -15.33 -10.79
C ALA A 148 -2.84 -14.80 -11.07
N PHE A 149 -2.63 -13.48 -11.00
CA PHE A 149 -1.31 -12.88 -11.23
C PHE A 149 -0.42 -13.10 -10.02
N ALA A 150 0.78 -13.62 -10.23
CA ALA A 150 1.73 -13.92 -9.16
C ALA A 150 2.10 -12.65 -8.36
N CYS A 151 2.35 -12.82 -7.07
CA CYS A 151 2.88 -11.76 -6.23
C CYS A 151 4.34 -12.04 -5.87
N LEU A 152 4.90 -11.30 -4.92
CA LEU A 152 6.35 -11.15 -4.70
C LEU A 152 7.14 -12.45 -4.60
N SER A 153 6.78 -13.32 -3.66
CA SER A 153 7.54 -14.56 -3.43
C SER A 153 7.55 -15.48 -4.65
N GLU A 154 6.42 -15.54 -5.36
CA GLU A 154 6.30 -16.34 -6.58
C GLU A 154 7.11 -15.78 -7.74
N MET A 155 7.38 -14.47 -7.74
CA MET A 155 8.22 -13.80 -8.75
C MET A 155 9.69 -13.71 -8.38
N GLY A 156 10.05 -14.14 -7.16
CA GLY A 156 11.42 -14.03 -6.67
C GLY A 156 11.82 -12.60 -6.28
N LEU A 157 10.84 -11.79 -5.89
CA LEU A 157 11.06 -10.41 -5.46
C LEU A 157 11.09 -10.26 -3.95
#